data_7cc4eacade5bc4b5c39946da87afb413
#
_entry.id   7cc4eacade5bc4b5c39946da87afb413
#
_cell.length_a   1.000
_cell.length_b   1.000
_cell.length_c   1.000
_cell.angle_alpha   90.00
_cell.angle_beta   90.00
_cell.angle_gamma   90.00
#
_symmetry.space_group_name_H-M   'P 1'
#
loop_
_entity.id
_entity.type
_entity.pdbx_description
1 polymer ?
#
loop_
_entity_poly.entity_id
_entity_poly.type
_entity_poly.pdbx_seq_one_letter_code
_entity_poly.pdbx_strand_id
1 'polypeptide(L)'
;HLGRKWGCKTVAEIADLWPESIVAYGIAGPHNPAVLALRRLEKWIYKKADALIFTMEGAYDYIVEQGWEKEIPRAKVHYINNGVDLEQFDYNKEHFRVEDPDLNDPNVFKVIYTGSIRRVNNLGLLLDASKCVKDPRVKLLVWGDGDERAALEQRVREEHIGNVTFKGRVEKKYVPSIVSRADLNFAHNSFTYLFNYGISFNKLFDYFAAGQPILCDFPCRYNPVVTYGAGTEVRDPQPQEVAAVIDHLSEFSD
;
A
#
# COMPACT_ATOMS: atom_id res chain seq x y z
N HIS A 1 3.50 19.91 -25.46
CA HIS A 1 3.37 20.51 -26.81
C HIS A 1 1.97 21.11 -27.02
N LEU A 2 0.91 20.39 -26.65
CA LEU A 2 -0.48 20.85 -26.80
C LEU A 2 -0.79 22.11 -25.97
N GLY A 3 -0.34 22.15 -24.70
CA GLY A 3 -0.54 23.30 -23.82
C GLY A 3 -0.02 24.61 -24.44
N ARG A 4 1.20 24.58 -24.99
CA ARG A 4 1.75 25.76 -25.70
C ARG A 4 0.95 26.15 -26.92
N LYS A 5 0.46 25.16 -27.70
CA LYS A 5 -0.35 25.40 -28.90
C LYS A 5 -1.66 26.11 -28.54
N TRP A 6 -2.22 25.85 -27.40
CA TRP A 6 -3.52 26.36 -26.96
C TRP A 6 -3.41 27.44 -25.86
N GLY A 7 -2.19 27.83 -25.50
CA GLY A 7 -1.97 28.85 -24.46
C GLY A 7 -2.39 28.41 -23.06
N CYS A 8 -2.53 27.11 -22.81
CA CYS A 8 -2.97 26.55 -21.54
C CYS A 8 -1.79 26.20 -20.63
N LYS A 9 -1.99 26.32 -19.32
CA LYS A 9 -1.08 25.76 -18.32
C LYS A 9 -1.10 24.25 -18.40
N THR A 10 0.04 23.64 -18.06
CA THR A 10 0.23 22.18 -18.06
C THR A 10 0.57 21.70 -16.65
N VAL A 11 -0.14 20.70 -16.19
CA VAL A 11 0.13 20.01 -14.94
C VAL A 11 0.54 18.58 -15.25
N ALA A 12 1.62 18.11 -14.66
CA ALA A 12 1.98 16.68 -14.69
C ALA A 12 1.63 16.07 -13.34
N GLU A 13 0.82 15.02 -13.34
CA GLU A 13 0.51 14.20 -12.18
C GLU A 13 1.40 12.96 -12.20
N ILE A 14 2.07 12.71 -11.09
CA ILE A 14 3.03 11.64 -10.89
C ILE A 14 2.51 10.73 -9.78
N ALA A 15 1.83 9.66 -10.17
CA ALA A 15 1.34 8.64 -9.25
C ALA A 15 2.46 7.68 -8.79
N ASP A 16 3.41 7.39 -9.69
CA ASP A 16 4.56 6.53 -9.45
C ASP A 16 5.83 7.17 -10.00
N LEU A 17 6.96 6.96 -9.33
CA LEU A 17 8.27 7.43 -9.79
C LEU A 17 8.77 6.55 -10.94
N TRP A 18 8.51 6.97 -12.16
CA TRP A 18 9.00 6.34 -13.38
C TRP A 18 10.18 7.13 -13.97
N PRO A 19 11.30 6.47 -14.33
CA PRO A 19 11.53 5.01 -14.46
C PRO A 19 12.08 4.35 -13.19
N GLU A 20 12.13 5.02 -12.08
CA GLU A 20 12.77 4.54 -10.85
C GLU A 20 12.10 3.26 -10.33
N SER A 21 10.79 3.10 -10.53
CA SER A 21 10.05 1.87 -10.21
C SER A 21 10.57 0.65 -10.96
N ILE A 22 11.02 0.81 -12.22
CA ILE A 22 11.62 -0.27 -13.02
C ILE A 22 12.92 -0.77 -12.35
N VAL A 23 13.71 0.16 -11.83
CA VAL A 23 14.98 -0.14 -11.15
C VAL A 23 14.71 -0.76 -9.78
N ALA A 24 13.80 -0.17 -9.02
CA ALA A 24 13.45 -0.58 -7.67
C ALA A 24 12.90 -2.02 -7.60
N TYR A 25 12.12 -2.42 -8.60
CA TYR A 25 11.60 -3.78 -8.72
C TYR A 25 12.54 -4.75 -9.47
N GLY A 26 13.76 -4.32 -9.80
CA GLY A 26 14.77 -5.18 -10.44
C GLY A 26 14.44 -5.59 -11.89
N ILE A 27 13.51 -4.89 -12.56
CA ILE A 27 13.14 -5.19 -13.96
C ILE A 27 14.28 -4.81 -14.90
N ALA A 28 14.97 -3.69 -14.62
CA ALA A 28 16.19 -3.30 -15.34
C ALA A 28 17.16 -2.59 -14.39
N GLY A 29 18.46 -2.72 -14.67
CA GLY A 29 19.49 -2.04 -13.87
C GLY A 29 19.51 -0.52 -14.07
N PRO A 30 20.06 0.25 -13.10
CA PRO A 30 20.08 1.71 -13.14
C PRO A 30 20.86 2.31 -14.31
N HIS A 31 21.79 1.55 -14.89
CA HIS A 31 22.60 1.94 -16.05
C HIS A 31 22.07 1.41 -17.39
N ASN A 32 20.90 0.78 -17.40
CA ASN A 32 20.28 0.32 -18.64
C ASN A 32 20.01 1.53 -19.56
N PRO A 33 20.40 1.49 -20.84
CA PRO A 33 20.23 2.62 -21.76
C PRO A 33 18.78 3.12 -21.87
N ALA A 34 17.78 2.21 -21.80
CA ALA A 34 16.37 2.58 -21.80
C ALA A 34 15.99 3.34 -20.52
N VAL A 35 16.45 2.91 -19.35
CA VAL A 35 16.23 3.60 -18.08
C VAL A 35 16.85 5.00 -18.12
N LEU A 36 18.08 5.13 -18.63
CA LEU A 36 18.75 6.43 -18.77
C LEU A 36 18.00 7.37 -19.73
N ALA A 37 17.46 6.84 -20.83
CA ALA A 37 16.63 7.62 -21.76
C ALA A 37 15.32 8.08 -21.10
N LEU A 38 14.67 7.19 -20.33
CA LEU A 38 13.43 7.51 -19.60
C LEU A 38 13.67 8.55 -18.50
N ARG A 39 14.80 8.50 -17.76
CA ARG A 39 15.17 9.54 -16.77
C ARG A 39 15.36 10.91 -17.43
N ARG A 40 15.92 10.97 -18.64
CA ARG A 40 16.04 12.24 -19.38
C ARG A 40 14.65 12.76 -19.79
N LEU A 41 13.76 11.86 -20.20
CA LEU A 41 12.38 12.20 -20.54
C LEU A 41 11.60 12.68 -19.32
N GLU A 42 11.71 12.00 -18.20
CA GLU A 42 11.13 12.38 -16.91
C GLU A 42 11.57 13.81 -16.52
N LYS A 43 12.88 14.05 -16.47
CA LYS A 43 13.43 15.38 -16.17
C LYS A 43 12.89 16.43 -17.14
N TRP A 44 12.80 16.11 -18.42
CA TRP A 44 12.26 17.03 -19.42
C TRP A 44 10.78 17.34 -19.19
N ILE A 45 9.95 16.34 -18.83
CA ILE A 45 8.54 16.53 -18.48
C ILE A 45 8.43 17.45 -17.27
N TYR A 46 9.16 17.14 -16.20
CA TYR A 46 9.13 17.92 -14.96
C TYR A 46 9.57 19.38 -15.17
N LYS A 47 10.57 19.61 -16.01
CA LYS A 47 10.99 20.96 -16.40
C LYS A 47 9.92 21.72 -17.18
N LYS A 48 9.21 21.04 -18.07
CA LYS A 48 8.29 21.68 -19.03
C LYS A 48 6.88 21.91 -18.49
N ALA A 49 6.43 21.09 -17.56
CA ALA A 49 5.15 21.31 -16.89
C ALA A 49 5.16 22.63 -16.08
N ASP A 50 4.04 23.30 -15.97
CA ASP A 50 3.89 24.51 -15.16
C ASP A 50 3.78 24.18 -13.67
N ALA A 51 3.18 23.03 -13.32
CA ALA A 51 3.13 22.46 -11.99
C ALA A 51 3.29 20.94 -12.03
N LEU A 52 3.77 20.38 -10.93
CA LEU A 52 3.93 18.95 -10.71
C LEU A 52 3.10 18.56 -9.49
N ILE A 53 2.25 17.56 -9.62
CA ILE A 53 1.51 16.96 -8.53
C ILE A 53 2.08 15.56 -8.30
N PHE A 54 2.49 15.28 -7.08
CA PHE A 54 2.95 13.97 -6.68
C PHE A 54 2.02 13.41 -5.61
N THR A 55 1.75 12.12 -5.68
CA THR A 55 1.01 11.39 -4.66
C THR A 55 1.86 11.00 -3.44
N MET A 56 3.16 11.29 -3.49
CA MET A 56 4.14 11.01 -2.43
C MET A 56 4.67 12.31 -1.82
N GLU A 57 4.69 12.40 -0.50
CA GLU A 57 5.07 13.62 0.24
C GLU A 57 6.53 14.00 0.02
N GLY A 58 7.44 13.01 -0.03
CA GLY A 58 8.88 13.19 -0.24
C GLY A 58 9.30 13.42 -1.70
N ALA A 59 8.36 13.78 -2.58
CA ALA A 59 8.64 13.98 -4.00
C ALA A 59 9.75 15.00 -4.28
N TYR A 60 9.86 16.03 -3.44
CA TYR A 60 10.93 17.02 -3.62
C TYR A 60 12.30 16.48 -3.21
N ASP A 61 12.37 15.57 -2.24
CA ASP A 61 13.61 14.87 -1.87
C ASP A 61 14.12 14.05 -3.06
N TYR A 62 13.21 13.38 -3.77
CA TYR A 62 13.55 12.68 -5.01
C TYR A 62 14.16 13.64 -6.04
N ILE A 63 13.57 14.81 -6.26
CA ILE A 63 14.09 15.82 -7.20
C ILE A 63 15.48 16.29 -6.80
N VAL A 64 15.74 16.50 -5.51
CA VAL A 64 17.04 16.90 -4.97
C VAL A 64 18.06 15.78 -5.15
N GLU A 65 17.72 14.55 -4.83
CA GLU A 65 18.61 13.38 -4.98
C GLU A 65 18.97 13.11 -6.44
N GLN A 66 18.07 13.45 -7.38
CA GLN A 66 18.37 13.40 -8.82
C GLN A 66 19.23 14.59 -9.29
N GLY A 67 19.52 15.57 -8.43
CA GLY A 67 20.28 16.79 -8.78
C GLY A 67 19.50 17.73 -9.72
N TRP A 68 18.18 17.77 -9.62
CA TRP A 68 17.31 18.56 -10.53
C TRP A 68 16.74 19.82 -9.90
N GLU A 69 17.02 20.11 -8.65
CA GLU A 69 16.47 21.21 -7.85
C GLU A 69 16.70 22.60 -8.47
N LYS A 70 17.84 22.79 -9.19
CA LYS A 70 18.15 24.05 -9.90
C LYS A 70 17.22 24.33 -11.07
N GLU A 71 16.67 23.26 -11.67
CA GLU A 71 15.82 23.36 -12.86
C GLU A 71 14.34 23.14 -12.53
N ILE A 72 14.06 22.51 -11.39
CA ILE A 72 12.72 22.19 -10.89
C ILE A 72 12.59 22.74 -9.47
N PRO A 73 12.20 24.03 -9.32
CA PRO A 73 12.12 24.69 -8.03
C PRO A 73 11.00 24.10 -7.15
N ARG A 74 11.18 24.12 -5.83
CA ARG A 74 10.22 23.59 -4.84
C ARG A 74 8.79 24.12 -5.03
N ALA A 75 8.65 25.41 -5.37
CA ALA A 75 7.35 26.04 -5.57
C ALA A 75 6.50 25.43 -6.71
N LYS A 76 7.11 24.62 -7.58
CA LYS A 76 6.44 23.94 -8.68
C LYS A 76 5.92 22.55 -8.29
N VAL A 77 6.37 22.02 -7.16
CA VAL A 77 6.10 20.65 -6.70
C VAL A 77 5.06 20.68 -5.59
N HIS A 78 3.94 20.01 -5.85
CA HIS A 78 2.81 19.93 -4.94
C HIS A 78 2.58 18.48 -4.55
N TYR A 79 2.30 18.25 -3.28
CA TYR A 79 1.86 16.97 -2.76
C TYR A 79 0.33 16.94 -2.71
N ILE A 80 -0.27 16.05 -3.45
CA ILE A 80 -1.71 15.76 -3.42
C ILE A 80 -1.83 14.24 -3.50
N ASN A 81 -2.10 13.62 -2.37
CA ASN A 81 -2.23 12.17 -2.30
C ASN A 81 -3.55 11.68 -2.93
N ASN A 82 -3.67 10.37 -3.14
CA ASN A 82 -4.94 9.74 -3.44
C ASN A 82 -5.93 9.97 -2.29
N GLY A 83 -7.16 9.57 -2.47
CA GLY A 83 -8.22 9.72 -1.50
C GLY A 83 -9.31 8.67 -1.67
N VAL A 84 -10.35 8.82 -0.87
CA VAL A 84 -11.55 7.99 -0.91
C VAL A 84 -12.78 8.91 -0.86
N ASP A 85 -13.81 8.57 -1.61
CA ASP A 85 -15.11 9.20 -1.50
C ASP A 85 -15.82 8.63 -0.27
N LEU A 86 -15.90 9.43 0.80
CA LEU A 86 -16.46 9.00 2.09
C LEU A 86 -17.95 8.72 1.99
N GLU A 87 -18.72 9.49 1.22
CA GLU A 87 -20.14 9.27 1.04
C GLU A 87 -20.40 7.92 0.35
N GLN A 88 -19.64 7.66 -0.72
CA GLN A 88 -19.72 6.37 -1.42
C GLN A 88 -19.20 5.22 -0.56
N PHE A 89 -18.17 5.44 0.26
CA PHE A 89 -17.64 4.43 1.18
C PHE A 89 -18.71 4.03 2.21
N ASP A 90 -19.34 4.99 2.88
CA ASP A 90 -20.36 4.76 3.90
C ASP A 90 -21.61 4.12 3.29
N TYR A 91 -22.05 4.60 2.13
CA TYR A 91 -23.14 3.96 1.40
C TYR A 91 -22.85 2.49 1.11
N ASN A 92 -21.64 2.19 0.61
CA ASN A 92 -21.26 0.83 0.27
C ASN A 92 -21.14 -0.06 1.52
N LYS A 93 -20.61 0.47 2.62
CA LYS A 93 -20.48 -0.25 3.90
C LYS A 93 -21.86 -0.72 4.42
N GLU A 94 -22.88 0.10 4.25
CA GLU A 94 -24.23 -0.20 4.73
C GLU A 94 -25.01 -1.13 3.80
N HIS A 95 -24.86 -0.97 2.47
CA HIS A 95 -25.72 -1.64 1.49
C HIS A 95 -25.09 -2.89 0.85
N PHE A 96 -23.76 -3.06 0.92
CA PHE A 96 -23.04 -4.17 0.31
C PHE A 96 -22.24 -4.95 1.35
N ARG A 97 -22.95 -5.76 2.15
CA ARG A 97 -22.32 -6.57 3.19
C ARG A 97 -21.91 -7.93 2.65
N VAL A 98 -20.72 -8.37 3.02
CA VAL A 98 -20.26 -9.75 2.76
C VAL A 98 -20.65 -10.61 3.96
N GLU A 99 -21.38 -11.70 3.71
CA GLU A 99 -21.63 -12.74 4.70
C GLU A 99 -20.45 -13.71 4.70
N ASP A 100 -19.69 -13.67 5.77
CA ASP A 100 -18.49 -14.50 5.96
C ASP A 100 -18.42 -14.93 7.43
N PRO A 101 -18.23 -16.24 7.71
CA PRO A 101 -18.26 -16.75 9.08
C PRO A 101 -17.13 -16.16 9.95
N ASP A 102 -15.92 -15.98 9.40
CA ASP A 102 -14.82 -15.41 10.19
C ASP A 102 -15.04 -13.93 10.49
N LEU A 103 -15.61 -13.15 9.54
CA LEU A 103 -15.95 -11.76 9.77
C LEU A 103 -17.07 -11.57 10.80
N ASN A 104 -17.95 -12.55 10.94
CA ASN A 104 -19.10 -12.49 11.85
C ASN A 104 -18.79 -13.11 13.23
N ASP A 105 -17.65 -13.80 13.39
CA ASP A 105 -17.28 -14.41 14.67
C ASP A 105 -16.67 -13.37 15.63
N PRO A 106 -17.32 -13.09 16.76
CA PRO A 106 -16.81 -12.14 17.74
C PRO A 106 -15.58 -12.66 18.51
N ASN A 107 -15.30 -13.97 18.47
CA ASN A 107 -14.13 -14.56 19.13
C ASN A 107 -12.87 -14.53 18.25
N VAL A 108 -12.96 -14.07 17.02
CA VAL A 108 -11.83 -13.96 16.09
C VAL A 108 -11.29 -12.54 16.10
N PHE A 109 -9.99 -12.39 16.33
CA PHE A 109 -9.27 -11.15 16.05
C PHE A 109 -8.90 -11.12 14.55
N LYS A 110 -9.54 -10.22 13.82
CA LYS A 110 -9.52 -10.18 12.36
C LYS A 110 -8.42 -9.26 11.85
N VAL A 111 -7.32 -9.85 11.38
CA VAL A 111 -6.29 -9.14 10.64
C VAL A 111 -6.65 -9.21 9.15
N ILE A 112 -6.99 -8.07 8.53
CA ILE A 112 -7.52 -8.04 7.16
C ILE A 112 -6.51 -7.43 6.19
N TYR A 113 -6.21 -8.19 5.13
CA TYR A 113 -5.53 -7.70 3.94
C TYR A 113 -6.51 -7.64 2.76
N THR A 114 -6.54 -6.51 2.06
CA THR A 114 -7.25 -6.36 0.78
C THR A 114 -6.28 -5.90 -0.30
N GLY A 115 -6.27 -6.57 -1.46
CA GLY A 115 -5.43 -6.14 -2.57
C GLY A 115 -5.02 -7.23 -3.54
N SER A 116 -4.10 -6.90 -4.45
CA SER A 116 -3.55 -7.87 -5.39
C SER A 116 -2.61 -8.86 -4.71
N ILE A 117 -2.65 -10.11 -5.17
CA ILE A 117 -1.80 -11.22 -4.70
C ILE A 117 -0.79 -11.53 -5.80
N ARG A 118 0.18 -10.63 -5.94
CA ARG A 118 1.21 -10.70 -6.98
C ARG A 118 2.59 -10.80 -6.35
N ARG A 119 3.55 -11.28 -7.12
CA ARG A 119 4.95 -11.42 -6.71
C ARG A 119 5.53 -10.14 -6.10
N VAL A 120 5.19 -8.97 -6.67
CA VAL A 120 5.64 -7.67 -6.14
C VAL A 120 5.07 -7.34 -4.76
N ASN A 121 3.96 -7.96 -4.36
CA ASN A 121 3.40 -7.78 -3.02
C ASN A 121 4.02 -8.73 -1.99
N ASN A 122 4.59 -9.85 -2.42
CA ASN A 122 5.32 -10.83 -1.59
C ASN A 122 4.55 -11.30 -0.32
N LEU A 123 3.29 -11.70 -0.50
CA LEU A 123 2.44 -12.16 0.61
C LEU A 123 2.98 -13.40 1.32
N GLY A 124 4.03 -14.02 0.81
CA GLY A 124 4.75 -15.09 1.51
C GLY A 124 5.28 -14.66 2.88
N LEU A 125 5.68 -13.40 3.04
CA LEU A 125 6.09 -12.84 4.34
C LEU A 125 4.93 -12.81 5.35
N LEU A 126 3.69 -12.57 4.89
CA LEU A 126 2.51 -12.63 5.77
C LEU A 126 2.28 -14.03 6.30
N LEU A 127 2.49 -15.06 5.45
CA LEU A 127 2.38 -16.45 5.88
C LEU A 127 3.45 -16.80 6.92
N ASP A 128 4.67 -16.30 6.73
CA ASP A 128 5.75 -16.52 7.69
C ASP A 128 5.46 -15.79 9.02
N ALA A 129 4.95 -14.57 8.99
CA ALA A 129 4.53 -13.86 10.19
C ALA A 129 3.37 -14.57 10.90
N SER A 130 2.37 -15.04 10.15
CA SER A 130 1.21 -15.71 10.74
C SER A 130 1.57 -16.99 11.51
N LYS A 131 2.63 -17.70 11.11
CA LYS A 131 3.15 -18.86 11.84
C LYS A 131 3.78 -18.50 13.19
N CYS A 132 4.21 -17.26 13.35
CA CYS A 132 4.83 -16.75 14.57
C CYS A 132 3.82 -16.14 15.55
N VAL A 133 2.60 -15.88 15.13
CA VAL A 133 1.49 -15.37 15.95
C VAL A 133 1.13 -16.42 17.01
N LYS A 134 0.99 -15.97 18.27
CA LYS A 134 0.74 -16.83 19.43
C LYS A 134 -0.71 -16.83 19.89
N ASP A 135 -1.42 -15.70 19.69
CA ASP A 135 -2.83 -15.61 20.07
C ASP A 135 -3.70 -16.46 19.12
N PRO A 136 -4.34 -17.53 19.64
CA PRO A 136 -5.14 -18.43 18.80
C PRO A 136 -6.42 -17.77 18.23
N ARG A 137 -6.82 -16.59 18.73
CA ARG A 137 -7.95 -15.83 18.21
C ARG A 137 -7.62 -15.14 16.88
N VAL A 138 -6.33 -14.89 16.62
CA VAL A 138 -5.89 -14.14 15.44
C VAL A 138 -6.10 -14.95 14.17
N LYS A 139 -6.83 -14.37 13.23
CA LYS A 139 -6.94 -14.88 11.85
C LYS A 139 -6.55 -13.81 10.84
N LEU A 140 -5.66 -14.17 9.92
CA LEU A 140 -5.32 -13.36 8.76
C LEU A 140 -6.29 -13.70 7.61
N LEU A 141 -7.14 -12.77 7.25
CA LEU A 141 -8.15 -12.91 6.22
C LEU A 141 -7.71 -12.11 4.98
N VAL A 142 -7.45 -12.83 3.87
CA VAL A 142 -6.87 -12.25 2.66
C VAL A 142 -7.92 -12.16 1.56
N TRP A 143 -8.40 -10.95 1.26
CA TRP A 143 -9.26 -10.68 0.11
C TRP A 143 -8.44 -10.14 -1.06
N GLY A 144 -8.54 -10.82 -2.18
CA GLY A 144 -7.85 -10.44 -3.39
C GLY A 144 -7.66 -11.59 -4.36
N ASP A 145 -6.93 -11.28 -5.44
CA ASP A 145 -6.58 -12.26 -6.45
C ASP A 145 -5.25 -11.86 -7.13
N GLY A 146 -4.61 -12.82 -7.78
CA GLY A 146 -3.36 -12.62 -8.49
C GLY A 146 -2.65 -13.92 -8.82
N ASP A 147 -1.54 -13.77 -9.52
CA ASP A 147 -0.73 -14.88 -10.05
C ASP A 147 -0.09 -15.76 -8.97
N GLU A 148 0.11 -15.27 -7.76
CA GLU A 148 0.69 -16.06 -6.65
C GLU A 148 -0.35 -16.71 -5.74
N ARG A 149 -1.65 -16.40 -5.88
CA ARG A 149 -2.68 -16.89 -4.96
C ARG A 149 -2.67 -18.41 -4.83
N ALA A 150 -2.69 -19.14 -5.95
CA ALA A 150 -2.75 -20.59 -5.93
C ALA A 150 -1.54 -21.23 -5.23
N ALA A 151 -0.34 -20.68 -5.45
CA ALA A 151 0.88 -21.15 -4.81
C ALA A 151 0.87 -20.87 -3.29
N LEU A 152 0.37 -19.69 -2.87
CA LEU A 152 0.26 -19.35 -1.45
C LEU A 152 -0.81 -20.18 -0.73
N GLU A 153 -1.96 -20.44 -1.36
CA GLU A 153 -2.97 -21.37 -0.84
C GLU A 153 -2.44 -22.81 -0.71
N GLN A 154 -1.61 -23.26 -1.66
CA GLN A 154 -0.93 -24.55 -1.57
C GLN A 154 0.04 -24.56 -0.39
N ARG A 155 0.84 -23.51 -0.22
CA ARG A 155 1.78 -23.35 0.90
C ARG A 155 1.05 -23.40 2.25
N VAL A 156 -0.10 -22.72 2.39
CA VAL A 156 -0.93 -22.76 3.61
C VAL A 156 -1.34 -24.20 3.95
N ARG A 157 -1.73 -25.01 2.96
CA ARG A 157 -2.08 -26.42 3.18
C ARG A 157 -0.88 -27.28 3.56
N GLU A 158 0.23 -27.15 2.84
CA GLU A 158 1.45 -27.97 3.03
C GLU A 158 2.15 -27.67 4.36
N GLU A 159 2.19 -26.41 4.76
CA GLU A 159 2.80 -25.97 6.02
C GLU A 159 1.81 -25.98 7.20
N HIS A 160 0.56 -26.43 7.00
CA HIS A 160 -0.49 -26.50 8.03
C HIS A 160 -0.75 -25.17 8.74
N ILE A 161 -0.77 -24.04 8.00
CA ILE A 161 -0.98 -22.69 8.56
C ILE A 161 -2.49 -22.51 8.82
N GLY A 162 -2.92 -22.73 10.05
CA GLY A 162 -4.36 -22.78 10.42
C GLY A 162 -5.04 -21.41 10.60
N ASN A 163 -4.26 -20.34 10.73
CA ASN A 163 -4.76 -18.99 11.01
C ASN A 163 -4.78 -18.06 9.79
N VAL A 164 -4.62 -18.58 8.57
CA VAL A 164 -4.68 -17.81 7.32
C VAL A 164 -5.78 -18.35 6.43
N THR A 165 -6.62 -17.47 5.91
CA THR A 165 -7.69 -17.82 4.96
C THR A 165 -7.70 -16.88 3.76
N PHE A 166 -7.57 -17.43 2.56
CA PHE A 166 -7.75 -16.70 1.30
C PHE A 166 -9.25 -16.68 0.95
N LYS A 167 -9.85 -15.52 0.95
CA LYS A 167 -11.29 -15.30 0.73
C LYS A 167 -11.66 -15.05 -0.74
N GLY A 168 -10.64 -14.82 -1.58
CA GLY A 168 -10.83 -14.54 -2.99
C GLY A 168 -11.15 -13.08 -3.30
N ARG A 169 -11.41 -12.83 -4.59
CA ARG A 169 -11.73 -11.49 -5.09
C ARG A 169 -13.19 -11.14 -4.80
N VAL A 170 -13.40 -9.91 -4.37
CA VAL A 170 -14.73 -9.27 -4.29
C VAL A 170 -14.78 -8.04 -5.20
N GLU A 171 -15.98 -7.61 -5.57
CA GLU A 171 -16.17 -6.30 -6.21
C GLU A 171 -15.82 -5.18 -5.23
N LYS A 172 -15.29 -4.05 -5.76
CA LYS A 172 -14.83 -2.93 -4.93
C LYS A 172 -15.90 -2.41 -3.96
N LYS A 173 -17.17 -2.47 -4.34
CA LYS A 173 -18.29 -2.02 -3.48
C LYS A 173 -18.43 -2.79 -2.16
N TYR A 174 -17.90 -4.00 -2.06
CA TYR A 174 -17.92 -4.82 -0.84
C TYR A 174 -16.74 -4.53 0.10
N VAL A 175 -15.66 -3.90 -0.40
CA VAL A 175 -14.45 -3.64 0.39
C VAL A 175 -14.75 -2.81 1.65
N PRO A 176 -15.57 -1.74 1.61
CA PRO A 176 -15.91 -0.98 2.80
C PRO A 176 -16.47 -1.82 3.95
N SER A 177 -17.39 -2.74 3.66
CA SER A 177 -17.97 -3.60 4.69
C SER A 177 -16.98 -4.63 5.26
N ILE A 178 -15.97 -5.01 4.50
CA ILE A 178 -14.92 -5.93 4.95
C ILE A 178 -13.95 -5.20 5.88
N VAL A 179 -13.33 -4.12 5.40
CA VAL A 179 -12.27 -3.41 6.12
C VAL A 179 -12.77 -2.70 7.38
N SER A 180 -14.07 -2.34 7.44
CA SER A 180 -14.70 -1.76 8.64
C SER A 180 -14.99 -2.79 9.73
N ARG A 181 -14.90 -4.09 9.44
CA ARG A 181 -15.04 -5.18 10.42
C ARG A 181 -13.70 -5.80 10.82
N ALA A 182 -12.61 -5.22 10.36
CA ALA A 182 -11.27 -5.59 10.83
C ALA A 182 -11.08 -5.15 12.28
N ASP A 183 -10.37 -5.94 13.06
CA ASP A 183 -9.76 -5.49 14.30
C ASP A 183 -8.40 -4.85 13.99
N LEU A 184 -7.78 -5.26 12.86
CA LEU A 184 -6.55 -4.69 12.34
C LEU A 184 -6.53 -4.78 10.80
N ASN A 185 -6.43 -3.64 10.12
CA ASN A 185 -6.19 -3.60 8.67
C ASN A 185 -4.68 -3.69 8.39
N PHE A 186 -4.28 -4.59 7.50
CA PHE A 186 -2.88 -4.87 7.26
C PHE A 186 -2.40 -4.30 5.91
N ALA A 187 -1.60 -3.25 5.99
CA ALA A 187 -0.97 -2.62 4.84
C ALA A 187 0.38 -3.25 4.57
N HIS A 188 0.37 -4.32 3.76
CA HIS A 188 1.57 -5.06 3.36
C HIS A 188 2.01 -4.72 1.93
N ASN A 189 3.32 -4.62 1.73
CA ASN A 189 3.95 -4.58 0.42
C ASN A 189 5.44 -4.98 0.54
N SER A 190 6.02 -5.53 -0.53
CA SER A 190 7.47 -5.69 -0.60
C SER A 190 8.17 -4.35 -0.42
N PHE A 191 9.14 -4.33 0.49
CA PHE A 191 9.95 -3.14 0.71
C PHE A 191 10.68 -2.73 -0.57
N THR A 192 10.67 -1.44 -0.84
CA THR A 192 11.49 -0.80 -1.87
C THR A 192 12.01 0.54 -1.35
N TYR A 193 13.20 0.94 -1.78
CA TYR A 193 13.78 2.24 -1.39
C TYR A 193 12.91 3.44 -1.82
N LEU A 194 11.96 3.25 -2.74
CA LEU A 194 11.00 4.28 -3.12
C LEU A 194 10.11 4.73 -1.96
N PHE A 195 9.91 3.88 -0.94
CA PHE A 195 9.17 4.24 0.27
C PHE A 195 9.85 5.34 1.09
N ASN A 196 11.13 5.65 0.81
CA ASN A 196 11.80 6.83 1.35
C ASN A 196 11.16 8.15 0.90
N TYR A 197 10.40 8.13 -0.21
CA TYR A 197 9.68 9.29 -0.73
C TYR A 197 8.20 9.30 -0.34
N GLY A 198 7.73 8.29 0.36
CA GLY A 198 6.34 8.13 0.78
C GLY A 198 5.59 7.03 0.03
N ILE A 199 4.35 6.85 0.42
CA ILE A 199 3.46 5.83 -0.13
C ILE A 199 2.10 6.41 -0.50
N SER A 200 1.45 5.80 -1.48
CA SER A 200 0.11 6.17 -1.95
C SER A 200 -0.68 4.95 -2.39
N PHE A 201 -0.75 3.93 -1.53
CA PHE A 201 -1.53 2.73 -1.84
C PHE A 201 -3.02 3.00 -1.72
N ASN A 202 -3.81 2.72 -2.75
CA ASN A 202 -5.26 2.93 -2.75
C ASN A 202 -5.95 2.26 -1.56
N LYS A 203 -5.50 1.06 -1.14
CA LYS A 203 -6.05 0.34 0.01
C LYS A 203 -5.96 1.13 1.33
N LEU A 204 -4.92 1.97 1.50
CA LEU A 204 -4.76 2.78 2.72
C LEU A 204 -5.92 3.76 2.91
N PHE A 205 -6.46 4.32 1.83
CA PHE A 205 -7.57 5.27 1.93
C PHE A 205 -8.87 4.57 2.31
N ASP A 206 -9.08 3.34 1.82
CA ASP A 206 -10.20 2.50 2.29
C ASP A 206 -10.02 2.14 3.79
N TYR A 207 -8.79 1.87 4.24
CA TYR A 207 -8.47 1.57 5.65
C TYR A 207 -8.65 2.81 6.55
N PHE A 208 -8.22 3.99 6.11
CA PHE A 208 -8.47 5.25 6.83
C PHE A 208 -9.98 5.53 6.97
N ALA A 209 -10.75 5.35 5.89
CA ALA A 209 -12.21 5.53 5.93
C ALA A 209 -12.91 4.51 6.83
N ALA A 210 -12.35 3.32 6.96
CA ALA A 210 -12.87 2.30 7.88
C ALA A 210 -12.76 2.68 9.35
N GLY A 211 -11.79 3.54 9.71
CA GLY A 211 -11.57 3.98 11.09
C GLY A 211 -11.02 2.89 12.03
N GLN A 212 -10.52 1.78 11.47
CA GLN A 212 -9.92 0.70 12.25
C GLN A 212 -8.39 0.83 12.27
N PRO A 213 -7.70 0.29 13.30
CA PRO A 213 -6.24 0.33 13.36
C PRO A 213 -5.58 -0.22 12.10
N ILE A 214 -4.43 0.38 11.73
CA ILE A 214 -3.66 -0.03 10.55
C ILE A 214 -2.26 -0.46 10.98
N LEU A 215 -1.80 -1.62 10.54
CA LEU A 215 -0.43 -2.06 10.65
C LEU A 215 0.25 -1.97 9.28
N CYS A 216 1.37 -1.23 9.20
CA CYS A 216 2.29 -1.26 8.07
C CYS A 216 3.50 -2.11 8.43
N ASP A 217 3.80 -3.15 7.65
CA ASP A 217 4.96 -4.02 7.89
C ASP A 217 6.19 -3.67 7.05
N PHE A 218 6.33 -2.42 6.69
CA PHE A 218 7.49 -1.91 5.95
C PHE A 218 7.85 -0.50 6.43
N PRO A 219 9.15 -0.16 6.48
CA PRO A 219 9.58 1.19 6.83
C PRO A 219 9.23 2.19 5.72
N CYS A 220 8.70 3.34 6.12
CA CYS A 220 8.36 4.43 5.21
C CYS A 220 8.66 5.78 5.87
N ARG A 221 9.47 6.63 5.23
CA ARG A 221 9.87 7.92 5.81
C ARG A 221 8.69 8.89 5.98
N TYR A 222 7.75 8.88 5.07
CA TYR A 222 6.54 9.70 5.07
C TYR A 222 5.32 8.79 5.20
N ASN A 223 5.24 8.07 6.34
CA ASN A 223 4.16 7.11 6.55
C ASN A 223 2.90 7.80 7.07
N PRO A 224 1.83 7.90 6.26
CA PRO A 224 0.61 8.57 6.69
C PRO A 224 -0.10 7.85 7.84
N VAL A 225 0.08 6.53 7.99
CA VAL A 225 -0.51 5.76 9.10
C VAL A 225 0.03 6.26 10.43
N VAL A 226 1.34 6.46 10.53
CA VAL A 226 2.00 6.97 11.74
C VAL A 226 1.76 8.48 11.90
N THR A 227 1.87 9.23 10.82
CA THR A 227 1.72 10.71 10.82
C THR A 227 0.35 11.14 11.34
N TYR A 228 -0.71 10.43 10.96
CA TYR A 228 -2.08 10.76 11.38
C TYR A 228 -2.59 9.94 12.57
N GLY A 229 -1.72 9.13 13.21
CA GLY A 229 -2.10 8.33 14.37
C GLY A 229 -3.14 7.24 14.09
N ALA A 230 -3.19 6.75 12.85
CA ALA A 230 -4.15 5.72 12.43
C ALA A 230 -3.66 4.28 12.70
N GLY A 231 -2.46 4.12 13.23
CA GLY A 231 -1.88 2.82 13.51
C GLY A 231 -0.37 2.87 13.74
N THR A 232 0.31 1.79 13.41
CA THR A 232 1.75 1.62 13.66
C THR A 232 2.49 1.06 12.45
N GLU A 233 3.83 1.15 12.49
CA GLU A 233 4.71 0.52 11.50
C GLU A 233 5.71 -0.46 12.16
N VAL A 234 6.04 -1.52 11.45
CA VAL A 234 7.18 -2.38 11.77
C VAL A 234 8.36 -1.96 10.89
N ARG A 235 9.42 -1.45 11.52
CA ARG A 235 10.59 -0.91 10.80
C ARG A 235 11.51 -1.99 10.25
N ASP A 236 11.60 -3.11 10.94
CA ASP A 236 12.30 -4.31 10.49
C ASP A 236 11.27 -5.43 10.30
N PRO A 237 10.77 -5.67 9.08
CA PRO A 237 9.65 -6.56 8.81
C PRO A 237 10.05 -8.05 8.88
N GLN A 238 10.74 -8.45 9.97
CA GLN A 238 10.95 -9.86 10.25
C GLN A 238 9.62 -10.50 10.70
N PRO A 239 9.34 -11.75 10.32
CA PRO A 239 8.09 -12.43 10.66
C PRO A 239 7.75 -12.37 12.15
N GLN A 240 8.77 -12.51 13.01
CA GLN A 240 8.61 -12.49 14.48
C GLN A 240 8.20 -11.11 15.00
N GLU A 241 8.77 -10.04 14.45
CA GLU A 241 8.45 -8.66 14.83
C GLU A 241 7.02 -8.29 14.41
N VAL A 242 6.63 -8.66 13.18
CA VAL A 242 5.26 -8.47 12.69
C VAL A 242 4.27 -9.22 13.58
N ALA A 243 4.54 -10.48 13.88
CA ALA A 243 3.71 -11.31 14.76
C ALA A 243 3.60 -10.72 16.16
N ALA A 244 4.72 -10.25 16.75
CA ALA A 244 4.71 -9.64 18.08
C ALA A 244 3.84 -8.39 18.16
N VAL A 245 3.81 -7.57 17.11
CA VAL A 245 2.92 -6.40 17.05
C VAL A 245 1.46 -6.83 16.93
N ILE A 246 1.15 -7.87 16.13
CA ILE A 246 -0.21 -8.40 16.01
C ILE A 246 -0.68 -8.97 17.36
N ASP A 247 0.14 -9.79 18.03
CA ASP A 247 -0.17 -10.36 19.35
C ASP A 247 -0.42 -9.26 20.38
N HIS A 248 0.44 -8.22 20.40
CA HIS A 248 0.27 -7.09 21.31
C HIS A 248 -1.05 -6.34 21.06
N LEU A 249 -1.41 -6.07 19.79
CA LEU A 249 -2.66 -5.38 19.47
C LEU A 249 -3.89 -6.24 19.79
N SER A 250 -3.79 -7.58 19.68
CA SER A 250 -4.90 -8.47 20.01
C SER A 250 -5.23 -8.51 21.51
N GLU A 251 -4.27 -8.16 22.39
CA GLU A 251 -4.49 -8.07 23.85
C GLU A 251 -5.43 -6.91 24.24
N PHE A 252 -5.57 -5.88 23.40
CA PHE A 252 -6.44 -4.71 23.67
C PHE A 252 -7.82 -4.80 23.02
N SER A 253 -8.10 -5.92 22.35
CA SER A 253 -9.40 -6.20 21.74
C SER A 253 -10.27 -6.98 22.73
N ASP A 254 -10.95 -6.26 23.62
CA ASP A 254 -11.99 -6.77 24.51
C ASP A 254 -13.39 -6.50 23.96
#